data_a344058e68eb55d5bece89aecc8528b9
#
_entry.id   a344058e68eb55d5bece89aecc8528b9
#
_cell.length_a   1.000
_cell.length_b   1.000
_cell.length_c   1.000
_cell.angle_alpha   90.00
_cell.angle_beta   90.00
_cell.angle_gamma   90.00
#
_symmetry.space_group_name_H-M   'P 1'
#
loop_
_entity.id
_entity.type
_entity.pdbx_description
1 polymer ?
#
loop_
_entity_poly.entity_id
_entity_poly.type
_entity_poly.pdbx_seq_one_letter_code
_entity_poly.pdbx_strand_id
1 'polypeptide(L)'
;MTKESVLNFSQAKAEPLWLQERRLAAFDHIDKLPLPEVNRVKFHRWNLGDGSISEDVALANIPDFTALGDNTKLVQVGTQTVLEQLPVDLMSKGVIFTDFYSALEEIPEVIEKYFGKARGDLEDKLAAYHTAYFNSAAVLYVPDNIDIEEPIEGLFFQDKASDVPFNKHVLIIIGKNSHISYLERFETIGEGDAKATANISVEVIALDGSQVKFSAIDRLGNNVTTYISRRARHGKDAVVDWAIGIMNEGNVIADFDSDLYGDGSQANLKVVAASS
;
A
#
# COMPACT_ATOMS: atom_id res chain seq x y z
N MET A 1 2.62 4.53 22.35
CA MET A 1 1.51 3.93 21.57
C MET A 1 0.49 3.34 22.51
N THR A 2 -0.78 3.70 22.39
CA THR A 2 -1.83 3.20 23.27
C THR A 2 -3.01 2.68 22.44
N LYS A 3 -3.75 1.72 22.99
CA LYS A 3 -4.97 1.21 22.37
C LYS A 3 -6.01 2.33 22.18
N GLU A 4 -6.03 3.28 23.08
CA GLU A 4 -6.89 4.46 23.00
C GLU A 4 -6.57 5.35 21.80
N SER A 5 -5.27 5.53 21.45
CA SER A 5 -4.89 6.31 20.26
C SER A 5 -5.37 5.65 18.96
N VAL A 6 -5.33 4.31 18.87
CA VAL A 6 -5.86 3.57 17.71
C VAL A 6 -7.38 3.71 17.63
N LEU A 7 -8.08 3.61 18.77
CA LEU A 7 -9.54 3.76 18.82
C LEU A 7 -9.97 5.19 18.43
N ASN A 8 -9.29 6.21 18.97
CA ASN A 8 -9.60 7.60 18.66
C ASN A 8 -9.39 7.92 17.18
N PHE A 9 -8.30 7.41 16.58
CA PHE A 9 -8.06 7.56 15.13
C PHE A 9 -9.18 6.91 14.30
N SER A 10 -9.54 5.67 14.62
CA SER A 10 -10.60 4.95 13.92
C SER A 10 -11.95 5.68 14.03
N GLN A 11 -12.27 6.24 15.19
CA GLN A 11 -13.47 7.04 15.39
C GLN A 11 -13.43 8.38 14.64
N ALA A 12 -12.29 9.07 14.65
CA ALA A 12 -12.10 10.33 13.92
C ALA A 12 -12.26 10.16 12.41
N LYS A 13 -11.83 9.00 11.88
CA LYS A 13 -11.98 8.64 10.45
C LYS A 13 -13.34 7.97 10.13
N ALA A 14 -14.24 7.85 11.11
CA ALA A 14 -15.54 7.18 10.97
C ALA A 14 -15.44 5.77 10.35
N GLU A 15 -14.39 5.03 10.73
CA GLU A 15 -14.16 3.67 10.20
C GLU A 15 -15.31 2.72 10.59
N PRO A 16 -15.69 1.78 9.72
CA PRO A 16 -16.68 0.78 10.05
C PRO A 16 -16.20 -0.15 11.17
N LEU A 17 -17.15 -0.72 11.92
CA LEU A 17 -16.85 -1.53 13.10
C LEU A 17 -15.88 -2.68 12.82
N TRP A 18 -16.01 -3.36 11.67
CA TRP A 18 -15.12 -4.46 11.29
C TRP A 18 -13.64 -4.02 11.17
N LEU A 19 -13.38 -2.80 10.67
CA LEU A 19 -12.03 -2.28 10.55
C LEU A 19 -11.47 -1.85 11.91
N GLN A 20 -12.28 -1.18 12.70
CA GLN A 20 -11.93 -0.82 14.07
C GLN A 20 -11.56 -2.05 14.92
N GLU A 21 -12.36 -3.11 14.85
CA GLU A 21 -12.10 -4.37 15.55
C GLU A 21 -10.79 -5.03 15.08
N ARG A 22 -10.51 -5.02 13.77
CA ARG A 22 -9.24 -5.52 13.20
C ARG A 22 -8.04 -4.73 13.72
N ARG A 23 -8.12 -3.40 13.73
CA ARG A 23 -7.05 -2.54 14.28
C ARG A 23 -6.77 -2.84 15.74
N LEU A 24 -7.81 -2.95 16.55
CA LEU A 24 -7.67 -3.22 17.97
C LEU A 24 -7.15 -4.63 18.26
N ALA A 25 -7.60 -5.62 17.50
CA ALA A 25 -7.08 -6.99 17.57
C ALA A 25 -5.60 -7.05 17.18
N ALA A 26 -5.21 -6.37 16.11
CA ALA A 26 -3.82 -6.28 15.68
C ALA A 26 -2.96 -5.60 16.75
N PHE A 27 -3.42 -4.48 17.32
CA PHE A 27 -2.74 -3.79 18.41
C PHE A 27 -2.44 -4.73 19.61
N ASP A 28 -3.42 -5.52 20.04
CA ASP A 28 -3.29 -6.46 21.16
C ASP A 28 -2.25 -7.58 20.90
N HIS A 29 -1.81 -7.75 19.65
CA HIS A 29 -0.87 -8.80 19.25
C HIS A 29 0.53 -8.28 18.90
N ILE A 30 0.74 -6.99 18.69
CA ILE A 30 2.06 -6.41 18.28
C ILE A 30 3.21 -6.92 19.15
N ASP A 31 3.05 -6.90 20.48
CA ASP A 31 4.12 -7.31 21.40
C ASP A 31 4.20 -8.82 21.65
N LYS A 32 3.25 -9.58 21.12
CA LYS A 32 3.20 -11.05 21.26
C LYS A 32 3.79 -11.77 20.05
N LEU A 33 3.86 -11.08 18.91
CA LEU A 33 4.34 -11.64 17.66
C LEU A 33 5.84 -11.38 17.45
N PRO A 34 6.57 -12.32 16.84
CA PRO A 34 7.96 -12.10 16.48
C PRO A 34 8.08 -11.11 15.31
N LEU A 35 9.24 -10.50 15.18
CA LEU A 35 9.62 -9.82 13.94
C LEU A 35 9.80 -10.87 12.83
N PRO A 36 9.55 -10.52 11.56
CA PRO A 36 9.84 -11.42 10.46
C PRO A 36 11.33 -11.78 10.44
N GLU A 37 11.63 -13.02 10.06
CA GLU A 37 13.02 -13.49 9.99
C GLU A 37 13.64 -13.14 8.64
N VAL A 38 14.74 -12.37 8.67
CA VAL A 38 15.57 -12.11 7.49
C VAL A 38 16.97 -12.65 7.74
N ASN A 39 17.35 -13.67 6.99
CA ASN A 39 18.64 -14.33 7.16
C ASN A 39 19.79 -13.33 7.04
N ARG A 40 20.70 -13.37 8.02
CA ARG A 40 21.95 -12.56 8.08
C ARG A 40 21.73 -11.05 8.31
N VAL A 41 20.51 -10.56 8.48
CA VAL A 41 20.23 -9.15 8.77
C VAL A 41 19.69 -9.02 10.19
N LYS A 42 20.35 -8.18 11.01
CA LYS A 42 19.94 -7.90 12.40
C LYS A 42 19.18 -6.58 12.48
N PHE A 43 17.99 -6.54 11.92
CA PHE A 43 17.19 -5.31 11.82
C PHE A 43 16.33 -4.99 13.05
N HIS A 44 16.36 -5.79 14.10
CA HIS A 44 15.63 -5.54 15.34
C HIS A 44 15.95 -4.19 16.01
N ARG A 45 17.01 -3.50 15.56
CA ARG A 45 17.42 -2.16 16.02
C ARG A 45 16.91 -1.02 15.12
N TRP A 46 16.15 -1.33 14.09
CA TRP A 46 15.74 -0.34 13.10
C TRP A 46 14.44 0.39 13.43
N ASN A 47 13.82 0.13 14.57
CA ASN A 47 12.63 0.79 15.07
C ASN A 47 11.43 0.80 14.09
N LEU A 48 11.29 -0.26 13.30
CA LEU A 48 10.26 -0.36 12.25
C LEU A 48 8.81 -0.39 12.77
N GLY A 49 8.61 -0.54 14.06
CA GLY A 49 7.31 -0.60 14.71
C GLY A 49 7.15 0.44 15.83
N ASP A 50 7.92 1.52 15.82
CA ASP A 50 7.95 2.52 16.89
C ASP A 50 7.28 3.85 16.50
N GLY A 51 6.33 3.84 15.60
CA GLY A 51 5.61 5.03 15.21
C GLY A 51 4.31 5.26 15.97
N SER A 52 3.80 6.48 15.94
CA SER A 52 2.46 6.82 16.40
C SER A 52 1.51 6.86 15.21
N ILE A 53 0.22 6.59 15.46
CA ILE A 53 -0.79 6.95 14.48
C ILE A 53 -0.97 8.47 14.55
N SER A 54 -0.79 9.14 13.42
CA SER A 54 -0.91 10.59 13.34
C SER A 54 -2.05 10.94 12.40
N GLU A 55 -2.80 11.95 12.79
CA GLU A 55 -3.77 12.61 11.92
C GLU A 55 -3.07 13.47 10.87
N ASP A 56 -3.83 14.07 9.98
CA ASP A 56 -3.33 14.87 8.88
C ASP A 56 -2.39 15.99 9.37
N VAL A 57 -1.16 15.94 8.90
CA VAL A 57 -0.14 16.95 9.17
C VAL A 57 -0.03 17.87 7.97
N ALA A 58 0.13 19.16 8.21
CA ALA A 58 0.36 20.12 7.12
C ALA A 58 1.60 19.70 6.31
N LEU A 59 1.42 19.61 5.00
CA LEU A 59 2.52 19.29 4.09
C LEU A 59 3.43 20.50 3.92
N ALA A 60 4.73 20.31 4.10
CA ALA A 60 5.75 21.32 3.87
C ALA A 60 6.16 21.38 2.39
N ASN A 61 6.14 20.25 1.71
CA ASN A 61 6.56 20.11 0.33
C ASN A 61 5.45 19.48 -0.51
N ILE A 62 4.84 20.25 -1.39
CA ILE A 62 3.88 19.76 -2.39
C ILE A 62 4.48 20.05 -3.76
N PRO A 63 4.90 19.01 -4.51
CA PRO A 63 5.39 19.20 -5.87
C PRO A 63 4.31 19.73 -6.81
N ASP A 64 4.75 20.39 -7.90
CA ASP A 64 3.86 20.69 -9.02
C ASP A 64 3.63 19.41 -9.83
N PHE A 65 2.42 18.87 -9.78
CA PHE A 65 2.02 17.66 -10.49
C PHE A 65 1.44 17.93 -11.89
N THR A 66 1.37 19.19 -12.32
CA THR A 66 0.79 19.55 -13.65
C THR A 66 1.56 18.94 -14.82
N ALA A 67 2.83 18.58 -14.62
CA ALA A 67 3.69 17.96 -15.63
C ALA A 67 3.51 16.43 -15.75
N LEU A 68 2.66 15.80 -14.94
CA LEU A 68 2.52 14.32 -14.91
C LEU A 68 1.69 13.73 -16.07
N GLY A 69 1.21 14.57 -17.02
CA GLY A 69 0.39 14.09 -18.15
C GLY A 69 -1.03 13.68 -17.75
N ASP A 70 -1.77 13.07 -18.69
CA ASP A 70 -3.21 12.82 -18.56
C ASP A 70 -3.57 11.36 -18.22
N ASN A 71 -2.60 10.50 -17.85
CA ASN A 71 -2.85 9.11 -17.49
C ASN A 71 -3.70 9.00 -16.21
N THR A 72 -4.39 7.88 -16.06
CA THR A 72 -5.07 7.53 -14.80
C THR A 72 -4.09 7.47 -13.65
N LYS A 73 -4.29 8.30 -12.63
CA LYS A 73 -3.37 8.36 -11.49
C LYS A 73 -4.00 8.79 -10.18
N LEU A 74 -3.40 8.31 -9.11
CA LEU A 74 -3.62 8.79 -7.75
C LEU A 74 -2.30 9.26 -7.16
N VAL A 75 -2.27 10.48 -6.63
CA VAL A 75 -1.09 11.05 -6.00
C VAL A 75 -1.37 11.36 -4.54
N GLN A 76 -0.55 10.83 -3.65
CA GLN A 76 -0.62 11.12 -2.23
C GLN A 76 0.74 11.59 -1.71
N VAL A 77 0.72 12.61 -0.85
CA VAL A 77 1.89 13.12 -0.12
C VAL A 77 1.64 12.92 1.37
N GLY A 78 2.51 12.20 2.06
CA GLY A 78 2.25 11.80 3.44
C GLY A 78 0.94 11.04 3.56
N THR A 79 0.02 11.57 4.36
CA THR A 79 -1.33 11.00 4.55
C THR A 79 -2.39 11.59 3.62
N GLN A 80 -2.06 12.62 2.83
CA GLN A 80 -3.04 13.39 2.06
C GLN A 80 -3.06 12.99 0.58
N THR A 81 -4.26 12.90 0.02
CA THR A 81 -4.49 12.78 -1.42
C THR A 81 -4.46 14.19 -2.04
N VAL A 82 -3.55 14.40 -2.98
CA VAL A 82 -3.32 15.71 -3.62
C VAL A 82 -3.76 15.76 -5.09
N LEU A 83 -3.91 14.61 -5.72
CA LEU A 83 -4.44 14.49 -7.08
C LEU A 83 -5.14 13.14 -7.27
N GLU A 84 -6.34 13.19 -7.83
CA GLU A 84 -7.06 12.04 -8.37
C GLU A 84 -7.43 12.32 -9.82
N GLN A 85 -7.00 11.46 -10.71
CA GLN A 85 -7.27 11.59 -12.13
C GLN A 85 -7.72 10.24 -12.68
N LEU A 86 -9.01 10.12 -12.92
CA LEU A 86 -9.64 8.93 -13.51
C LEU A 86 -10.50 9.36 -14.70
N PRO A 87 -10.25 8.84 -15.92
CA PRO A 87 -11.03 9.13 -17.09
C PRO A 87 -12.51 8.76 -16.94
N VAL A 88 -13.40 9.59 -17.49
CA VAL A 88 -14.85 9.42 -17.37
C VAL A 88 -15.33 8.08 -17.94
N ASP A 89 -14.71 7.59 -18.99
CA ASP A 89 -15.03 6.29 -19.58
C ASP A 89 -14.70 5.12 -18.65
N LEU A 90 -13.62 5.19 -17.87
CA LEU A 90 -13.30 4.20 -16.84
C LEU A 90 -14.25 4.32 -15.64
N MET A 91 -14.56 5.53 -15.20
CA MET A 91 -15.57 5.76 -14.15
C MET A 91 -16.92 5.16 -14.55
N SER A 92 -17.35 5.38 -15.79
CA SER A 92 -18.63 4.84 -16.31
C SER A 92 -18.67 3.30 -16.37
N LYS A 93 -17.51 2.65 -16.41
CA LYS A 93 -17.36 1.19 -16.33
C LYS A 93 -17.27 0.68 -14.89
N GLY A 94 -17.33 1.57 -13.89
CA GLY A 94 -17.25 1.23 -12.47
C GLY A 94 -15.83 1.04 -11.94
N VAL A 95 -14.81 1.50 -12.66
CA VAL A 95 -13.45 1.56 -12.14
C VAL A 95 -13.37 2.63 -11.07
N ILE A 96 -12.71 2.33 -9.96
CA ILE A 96 -12.48 3.25 -8.83
C ILE A 96 -10.98 3.29 -8.56
N PHE A 97 -10.42 4.49 -8.48
CA PHE A 97 -9.05 4.71 -8.05
C PHE A 97 -9.00 5.97 -7.20
N THR A 98 -9.03 5.79 -5.90
CA THR A 98 -9.19 6.87 -4.92
C THR A 98 -8.51 6.53 -3.59
N ASP A 99 -8.58 7.43 -2.62
CA ASP A 99 -8.18 7.13 -1.26
C ASP A 99 -9.10 6.10 -0.60
N PHE A 100 -8.60 5.50 0.47
CA PHE A 100 -9.28 4.38 1.13
C PHE A 100 -10.64 4.76 1.75
N TYR A 101 -10.75 5.96 2.32
CA TYR A 101 -11.99 6.36 3.01
C TYR A 101 -13.09 6.70 2.00
N SER A 102 -12.74 7.35 0.89
CA SER A 102 -13.65 7.53 -0.24
C SER A 102 -14.11 6.18 -0.81
N ALA A 103 -13.19 5.23 -0.97
CA ALA A 103 -13.55 3.88 -1.41
C ALA A 103 -14.45 3.13 -0.41
N LEU A 104 -14.26 3.34 0.90
CA LEU A 104 -15.14 2.77 1.93
C LEU A 104 -16.58 3.30 1.84
N GLU A 105 -16.77 4.54 1.38
CA GLU A 105 -18.11 5.10 1.14
C GLU A 105 -18.73 4.57 -0.15
N GLU A 106 -17.93 4.39 -1.21
CA GLU A 106 -18.41 3.99 -2.53
C GLU A 106 -18.65 2.47 -2.66
N ILE A 107 -17.74 1.65 -2.15
CA ILE A 107 -17.74 0.18 -2.30
C ILE A 107 -17.43 -0.56 -0.99
N PRO A 108 -18.14 -0.27 0.12
CA PRO A 108 -17.81 -0.80 1.45
C PRO A 108 -17.74 -2.33 1.49
N GLU A 109 -18.67 -3.02 0.83
CA GLU A 109 -18.73 -4.49 0.81
C GLU A 109 -17.53 -5.12 0.08
N VAL A 110 -17.04 -4.46 -0.96
CA VAL A 110 -15.85 -4.93 -1.72
C VAL A 110 -14.60 -4.78 -0.86
N ILE A 111 -14.45 -3.64 -0.20
CA ILE A 111 -13.32 -3.40 0.71
C ILE A 111 -13.33 -4.42 1.86
N GLU A 112 -14.44 -4.58 2.57
CA GLU A 112 -14.55 -5.55 3.67
C GLU A 112 -14.22 -6.98 3.22
N LYS A 113 -14.67 -7.35 2.03
CA LYS A 113 -14.43 -8.68 1.47
C LYS A 113 -12.97 -8.97 1.18
N TYR A 114 -12.22 -7.99 0.67
CA TYR A 114 -10.89 -8.22 0.10
C TYR A 114 -9.73 -7.64 0.93
N PHE A 115 -9.97 -6.67 1.80
CA PHE A 115 -8.93 -6.10 2.65
C PHE A 115 -8.28 -7.16 3.54
N GLY A 116 -6.95 -7.23 3.53
CA GLY A 116 -6.17 -8.19 4.32
C GLY A 116 -6.32 -9.65 3.85
N LYS A 117 -6.61 -9.89 2.57
CA LYS A 117 -6.75 -11.26 2.02
C LYS A 117 -5.48 -11.78 1.38
N ALA A 118 -4.59 -10.92 0.95
CA ALA A 118 -3.29 -11.33 0.43
C ALA A 118 -2.24 -11.39 1.55
N ARG A 119 -2.40 -10.60 2.61
CA ARG A 119 -1.53 -10.64 3.79
C ARG A 119 -2.36 -10.74 5.07
N GLY A 120 -2.04 -11.71 5.92
CA GLY A 120 -2.70 -11.85 7.22
C GLY A 120 -2.28 -10.75 8.21
N ASP A 121 -3.26 -10.18 8.94
CA ASP A 121 -3.01 -9.11 9.93
C ASP A 121 -2.06 -9.51 11.06
N LEU A 122 -1.94 -10.79 11.37
CA LEU A 122 -1.21 -11.33 12.51
C LEU A 122 -0.09 -12.30 12.08
N GLU A 123 0.42 -12.18 10.87
CA GLU A 123 1.52 -13.01 10.38
C GLU A 123 2.80 -12.83 11.21
N ASP A 124 3.11 -11.58 11.51
CA ASP A 124 4.27 -11.19 12.28
C ASP A 124 4.02 -9.84 12.99
N LYS A 125 5.01 -9.37 13.76
CA LYS A 125 4.93 -8.10 14.47
C LYS A 125 4.69 -6.91 13.54
N LEU A 126 5.32 -6.89 12.34
CA LEU A 126 5.20 -5.76 11.42
C LEU A 126 3.88 -5.77 10.65
N ALA A 127 3.28 -6.95 10.42
CA ALA A 127 1.92 -7.08 9.91
C ALA A 127 0.89 -6.54 10.92
N ALA A 128 0.99 -6.95 12.18
CA ALA A 128 0.11 -6.47 13.22
C ALA A 128 0.28 -4.95 13.45
N TYR A 129 1.52 -4.46 13.45
CA TYR A 129 1.80 -3.03 13.52
C TYR A 129 1.16 -2.29 12.35
N HIS A 130 1.30 -2.80 11.12
CA HIS A 130 0.70 -2.18 9.94
C HIS A 130 -0.81 -2.07 10.09
N THR A 131 -1.50 -3.18 10.37
CA THR A 131 -2.97 -3.18 10.51
C THR A 131 -3.46 -2.26 11.59
N ALA A 132 -2.74 -2.16 12.73
CA ALA A 132 -3.11 -1.26 13.81
C ALA A 132 -2.89 0.22 13.46
N TYR A 133 -1.84 0.52 12.67
CA TYR A 133 -1.31 1.89 12.54
C TYR A 133 -1.25 2.45 11.12
N PHE A 134 -1.73 1.76 10.07
CA PHE A 134 -1.77 2.42 8.77
C PHE A 134 -2.63 3.68 8.85
N ASN A 135 -2.09 4.77 8.35
CA ASN A 135 -2.67 6.11 8.47
C ASN A 135 -3.00 6.73 7.11
N SER A 136 -2.66 6.05 6.05
CA SER A 136 -2.99 6.44 4.68
C SER A 136 -3.13 5.20 3.82
N ALA A 137 -4.12 5.20 2.94
CA ALA A 137 -4.29 4.10 2.03
C ALA A 137 -4.89 4.54 0.68
N ALA A 138 -4.71 3.68 -0.33
CA ALA A 138 -5.24 3.85 -1.68
C ALA A 138 -5.95 2.58 -2.11
N VAL A 139 -6.99 2.71 -2.92
CA VAL A 139 -7.76 1.59 -3.46
C VAL A 139 -7.88 1.74 -4.97
N LEU A 140 -7.45 0.72 -5.69
CA LEU A 140 -7.78 0.51 -7.10
C LEU A 140 -8.72 -0.68 -7.20
N TYR A 141 -9.93 -0.43 -7.70
CA TYR A 141 -10.90 -1.46 -8.03
C TYR A 141 -11.22 -1.44 -9.52
N VAL A 142 -11.05 -2.56 -10.18
CA VAL A 142 -11.42 -2.78 -11.58
C VAL A 142 -12.48 -3.88 -11.62
N PRO A 143 -13.69 -3.61 -12.12
CA PRO A 143 -14.74 -4.62 -12.25
C PRO A 143 -14.38 -5.78 -13.20
N ASP A 144 -15.25 -6.78 -13.28
CA ASP A 144 -15.08 -7.93 -14.18
C ASP A 144 -15.13 -7.52 -15.66
N ASN A 145 -14.32 -8.19 -16.49
CA ASN A 145 -14.28 -8.06 -17.96
C ASN A 145 -13.92 -6.64 -18.45
N ILE A 146 -13.00 -5.99 -17.77
CA ILE A 146 -12.48 -4.67 -18.12
C ILE A 146 -11.01 -4.78 -18.55
N ASP A 147 -10.71 -4.33 -19.76
CA ASP A 147 -9.36 -4.16 -20.25
C ASP A 147 -8.98 -2.69 -20.21
N ILE A 148 -7.86 -2.36 -19.55
CA ILE A 148 -7.31 -1.01 -19.49
C ILE A 148 -5.94 -1.04 -20.14
N GLU A 149 -5.84 -0.43 -21.32
CA GLU A 149 -4.60 -0.43 -22.12
C GLU A 149 -3.55 0.54 -21.56
N GLU A 150 -4.01 1.73 -21.13
CA GLU A 150 -3.11 2.75 -20.56
C GLU A 150 -2.70 2.38 -19.13
N PRO A 151 -1.43 2.58 -18.77
CA PRO A 151 -0.99 2.33 -17.41
C PRO A 151 -1.70 3.18 -16.37
N ILE A 152 -2.05 2.57 -15.25
CA ILE A 152 -2.59 3.23 -14.06
C ILE A 152 -1.42 3.52 -13.11
N GLU A 153 -1.32 4.75 -12.59
CA GLU A 153 -0.18 5.18 -11.79
C GLU A 153 -0.56 5.51 -10.35
N GLY A 154 0.02 4.80 -9.37
CA GLY A 154 -0.02 5.13 -7.95
C GLY A 154 1.27 5.83 -7.52
N LEU A 155 1.20 7.12 -7.18
CA LEU A 155 2.36 7.94 -6.83
C LEU A 155 2.27 8.35 -5.36
N PHE A 156 3.16 7.83 -4.53
CA PHE A 156 3.13 7.97 -3.09
C PHE A 156 4.43 8.62 -2.59
N PHE A 157 4.31 9.82 -2.05
CA PHE A 157 5.45 10.62 -1.65
C PHE A 157 5.54 10.79 -0.15
N GLN A 158 6.73 10.52 0.41
CA GLN A 158 7.10 10.88 1.78
C GLN A 158 7.70 12.28 1.77
N ASP A 159 7.17 13.19 2.57
CA ASP A 159 7.72 14.54 2.74
C ASP A 159 8.94 14.50 3.67
N LYS A 160 10.12 14.87 3.16
CA LYS A 160 11.39 14.84 3.90
C LYS A 160 11.42 15.75 5.13
N ALA A 161 10.53 16.72 5.21
CA ALA A 161 10.37 17.59 6.38
C ALA A 161 9.50 16.95 7.49
N SER A 162 8.85 15.80 7.24
CA SER A 162 7.93 15.16 8.16
C SER A 162 8.57 13.95 8.84
N ASP A 163 8.44 13.87 10.17
CA ASP A 163 8.78 12.71 11.01
C ASP A 163 7.59 11.76 11.23
N VAL A 164 6.44 12.08 10.63
CA VAL A 164 5.23 11.23 10.70
C VAL A 164 5.51 9.89 10.04
N PRO A 165 5.18 8.76 10.70
CA PRO A 165 5.34 7.44 10.10
C PRO A 165 4.57 7.32 8.78
N PHE A 166 5.27 6.85 7.75
CA PHE A 166 4.70 6.63 6.42
C PHE A 166 4.13 5.21 6.33
N ASN A 167 2.98 5.00 7.02
CA ASN A 167 2.32 3.71 7.10
C ASN A 167 1.23 3.62 6.03
N LYS A 168 1.64 3.22 4.82
CA LYS A 168 0.80 3.22 3.62
C LYS A 168 0.23 1.84 3.33
N HIS A 169 -1.08 1.76 3.10
CA HIS A 169 -1.72 0.56 2.56
C HIS A 169 -2.19 0.82 1.11
N VAL A 170 -1.92 -0.11 0.21
CA VAL A 170 -2.45 -0.05 -1.16
C VAL A 170 -3.20 -1.34 -1.42
N LEU A 171 -4.49 -1.23 -1.74
CA LEU A 171 -5.35 -2.35 -2.06
C LEU A 171 -5.75 -2.30 -3.54
N ILE A 172 -5.35 -3.31 -4.29
CA ILE A 172 -5.63 -3.43 -5.72
C ILE A 172 -6.50 -4.67 -5.94
N ILE A 173 -7.71 -4.47 -6.42
CA ILE A 173 -8.68 -5.53 -6.67
C ILE A 173 -9.01 -5.56 -8.15
N ILE A 174 -8.64 -6.65 -8.81
CA ILE A 174 -8.86 -6.80 -10.26
C ILE A 174 -9.88 -7.89 -10.50
N GLY A 175 -11.00 -7.49 -11.09
CA GLY A 175 -12.15 -8.33 -11.40
C GLY A 175 -11.82 -9.47 -12.37
N LYS A 176 -12.75 -10.41 -12.51
CA LYS A 176 -12.56 -11.60 -13.37
C LYS A 176 -12.35 -11.19 -14.82
N ASN A 177 -11.40 -11.87 -15.48
CA ASN A 177 -11.06 -11.65 -16.88
C ASN A 177 -10.71 -10.17 -17.20
N SER A 178 -10.20 -9.42 -16.23
CA SER A 178 -9.80 -8.02 -16.43
C SER A 178 -8.29 -7.91 -16.54
N HIS A 179 -7.80 -7.01 -17.39
CA HIS A 179 -6.40 -6.85 -17.69
C HIS A 179 -5.95 -5.42 -17.46
N ILE A 180 -4.86 -5.24 -16.69
CA ILE A 180 -4.30 -3.92 -16.40
C ILE A 180 -2.77 -3.92 -16.41
N SER A 181 -2.22 -2.72 -16.60
CA SER A 181 -0.84 -2.38 -16.23
C SER A 181 -0.89 -1.35 -15.10
N TYR A 182 -0.20 -1.61 -13.99
CA TYR A 182 -0.12 -0.71 -12.85
C TYR A 182 1.33 -0.35 -12.56
N LEU A 183 1.60 0.94 -12.39
CA LEU A 183 2.90 1.48 -12.00
C LEU A 183 2.79 2.14 -10.64
N GLU A 184 3.62 1.70 -9.69
CA GLU A 184 3.70 2.25 -8.35
C GLU A 184 5.04 2.95 -8.12
N ARG A 185 5.00 4.10 -7.46
CA ARG A 185 6.21 4.80 -7.05
C ARG A 185 6.10 5.23 -5.60
N PHE A 186 7.08 4.81 -4.79
CA PHE A 186 7.31 5.34 -3.45
C PHE A 186 8.58 6.18 -3.47
N GLU A 187 8.46 7.49 -3.23
CA GLU A 187 9.60 8.40 -3.27
C GLU A 187 9.60 9.36 -2.08
N THR A 188 10.78 9.81 -1.65
CA THR A 188 10.92 10.95 -0.74
C THR A 188 11.10 12.21 -1.54
N ILE A 189 10.35 13.27 -1.17
CA ILE A 189 10.36 14.55 -1.85
C ILE A 189 10.67 15.71 -0.88
N GLY A 190 11.05 16.83 -1.47
CA GLY A 190 11.32 18.06 -0.74
C GLY A 190 12.65 18.06 -0.01
N GLU A 191 12.81 19.06 0.88
CA GLU A 191 14.00 19.27 1.67
C GLU A 191 13.67 19.09 3.16
N GLY A 192 14.64 18.65 3.95
CA GLY A 192 14.51 18.43 5.38
C GLY A 192 15.45 17.32 5.88
N ASP A 193 15.47 17.13 7.19
CA ASP A 193 16.29 16.11 7.86
C ASP A 193 15.47 15.24 8.83
N ALA A 194 14.14 15.33 8.78
CA ALA A 194 13.28 14.56 9.65
C ALA A 194 13.45 13.07 9.41
N LYS A 195 13.64 12.31 10.49
CA LYS A 195 13.74 10.85 10.42
C LYS A 195 12.34 10.24 10.49
N ALA A 196 12.03 9.39 9.55
CA ALA A 196 10.75 8.71 9.48
C ALA A 196 10.94 7.19 9.36
N THR A 197 9.92 6.46 9.74
CA THR A 197 9.76 5.04 9.43
C THR A 197 8.68 4.87 8.37
N ALA A 198 8.83 3.85 7.53
CA ALA A 198 7.79 3.45 6.59
C ALA A 198 7.43 1.98 6.81
N ASN A 199 6.15 1.71 7.02
CA ASN A 199 5.60 0.36 6.97
C ASN A 199 4.53 0.33 5.89
N ILE A 200 4.89 -0.26 4.75
CA ILE A 200 4.09 -0.23 3.53
C ILE A 200 3.55 -1.64 3.27
N SER A 201 2.26 -1.75 3.04
CA SER A 201 1.60 -2.99 2.62
C SER A 201 0.86 -2.77 1.30
N VAL A 202 1.18 -3.59 0.30
CA VAL A 202 0.51 -3.60 -1.00
C VAL A 202 -0.12 -4.96 -1.21
N GLU A 203 -1.44 -4.98 -1.37
CA GLU A 203 -2.21 -6.18 -1.63
C GLU A 203 -2.79 -6.15 -3.03
N VAL A 204 -2.51 -7.18 -3.83
CA VAL A 204 -3.11 -7.42 -5.14
C VAL A 204 -4.04 -8.62 -5.06
N ILE A 205 -5.32 -8.40 -5.26
CA ILE A 205 -6.34 -9.44 -5.36
C ILE A 205 -6.68 -9.63 -6.83
N ALA A 206 -6.08 -10.62 -7.45
CA ALA A 206 -6.28 -10.96 -8.85
C ALA A 206 -7.35 -12.04 -8.95
N LEU A 207 -8.58 -11.69 -9.35
CA LEU A 207 -9.69 -12.65 -9.46
C LEU A 207 -9.52 -13.55 -10.71
N ASP A 208 -10.40 -14.56 -10.85
CA ASP A 208 -10.27 -15.59 -11.87
C ASP A 208 -10.04 -15.02 -13.29
N GLY A 209 -9.01 -15.50 -13.97
CA GLY A 209 -8.67 -15.09 -15.34
C GLY A 209 -8.10 -13.69 -15.49
N SER A 210 -7.91 -12.94 -14.40
CA SER A 210 -7.34 -11.59 -14.47
C SER A 210 -5.83 -11.59 -14.77
N GLN A 211 -5.35 -10.52 -15.40
CA GLN A 211 -3.93 -10.33 -15.72
C GLN A 211 -3.45 -8.96 -15.24
N VAL A 212 -2.44 -8.96 -14.40
CA VAL A 212 -1.88 -7.76 -13.80
C VAL A 212 -0.40 -7.65 -14.14
N LYS A 213 0.00 -6.63 -14.86
CA LYS A 213 1.41 -6.22 -14.99
C LYS A 213 1.69 -5.17 -13.93
N PHE A 214 2.30 -5.59 -12.84
CA PHE A 214 2.64 -4.71 -11.73
C PHE A 214 4.09 -4.26 -11.84
N SER A 215 4.31 -2.96 -11.95
CA SER A 215 5.65 -2.37 -11.90
C SER A 215 5.78 -1.46 -10.69
N ALA A 216 6.93 -1.50 -10.01
CA ALA A 216 7.18 -0.62 -8.87
C ALA A 216 8.60 -0.04 -8.89
N ILE A 217 8.72 1.20 -8.42
CA ILE A 217 10.01 1.87 -8.16
C ILE A 217 9.97 2.47 -6.75
N ASP A 218 10.85 1.98 -5.89
CA ASP A 218 11.01 2.46 -4.52
C ASP A 218 12.27 3.32 -4.42
N ARG A 219 12.11 4.62 -4.11
CA ARG A 219 13.18 5.62 -4.00
C ARG A 219 13.02 6.47 -2.74
N LEU A 220 12.78 5.80 -1.60
CA LEU A 220 12.72 6.49 -0.32
C LEU A 220 14.12 6.93 0.10
N GLY A 221 14.21 8.14 0.62
CA GLY A 221 15.46 8.78 0.97
C GLY A 221 16.17 8.16 2.18
N ASN A 222 17.39 8.60 2.44
CA ASN A 222 18.25 8.13 3.55
C ASN A 222 17.70 8.47 4.95
N ASN A 223 16.68 9.31 5.02
CA ASN A 223 15.97 9.65 6.24
C ASN A 223 14.88 8.63 6.63
N VAL A 224 14.56 7.67 5.75
CA VAL A 224 13.48 6.70 5.95
C VAL A 224 14.03 5.30 6.17
N THR A 225 13.59 4.66 7.26
CA THR A 225 13.80 3.22 7.47
C THR A 225 12.53 2.49 7.09
N THR A 226 12.63 1.57 6.14
CA THR A 226 11.48 1.01 5.43
C THR A 226 11.32 -0.49 5.67
N TYR A 227 10.09 -0.90 5.94
CA TYR A 227 9.59 -2.25 5.68
C TYR A 227 8.50 -2.15 4.62
N ILE A 228 8.61 -2.92 3.55
CA ILE A 228 7.60 -2.98 2.50
C ILE A 228 7.24 -4.43 2.19
N SER A 229 5.94 -4.73 2.25
CA SER A 229 5.39 -6.03 1.89
C SER A 229 4.48 -5.87 0.68
N ARG A 230 4.77 -6.61 -0.41
CA ARG A 230 3.91 -6.72 -1.59
C ARG A 230 3.43 -8.15 -1.73
N ARG A 231 2.13 -8.34 -1.64
CA ARG A 231 1.50 -9.65 -1.65
C ARG A 231 0.42 -9.71 -2.73
N ALA A 232 0.34 -10.85 -3.41
CA ALA A 232 -0.78 -11.10 -4.32
C ALA A 232 -1.51 -12.38 -3.93
N ARG A 233 -2.82 -12.36 -4.10
CA ARG A 233 -3.66 -13.57 -4.06
C ARG A 233 -4.30 -13.79 -5.42
N HIS A 234 -4.06 -14.96 -5.98
CA HIS A 234 -4.43 -15.31 -7.34
C HIS A 234 -5.65 -16.23 -7.36
N GLY A 235 -6.69 -15.83 -8.08
CA GLY A 235 -7.80 -16.68 -8.47
C GLY A 235 -7.39 -17.69 -9.55
N LYS A 236 -8.34 -18.51 -10.01
CA LYS A 236 -8.13 -19.50 -11.05
C LYS A 236 -7.64 -18.83 -12.35
N ASP A 237 -6.58 -19.38 -12.95
CA ASP A 237 -5.97 -18.90 -14.20
C ASP A 237 -5.55 -17.40 -14.17
N ALA A 238 -5.45 -16.80 -12.97
CA ALA A 238 -4.99 -15.41 -12.82
C ALA A 238 -3.46 -15.30 -12.92
N VAL A 239 -2.98 -14.20 -13.49
CA VAL A 239 -1.54 -13.95 -13.68
C VAL A 239 -1.17 -12.60 -13.07
N VAL A 240 -0.12 -12.56 -12.25
CA VAL A 240 0.50 -11.32 -11.79
C VAL A 240 1.99 -11.33 -12.16
N ASP A 241 2.38 -10.40 -13.02
CA ASP A 241 3.76 -10.18 -13.43
C ASP A 241 4.34 -9.00 -12.67
N TRP A 242 5.30 -9.27 -11.77
CA TRP A 242 5.96 -8.26 -10.97
C TRP A 242 7.28 -7.81 -11.60
N ALA A 243 7.50 -6.50 -11.69
CA ALA A 243 8.76 -5.87 -12.06
C ALA A 243 9.09 -4.77 -11.03
N ILE A 244 10.01 -5.04 -10.09
CA ILE A 244 10.24 -4.19 -8.93
C ILE A 244 11.68 -3.68 -8.91
N GLY A 245 11.84 -2.38 -8.82
CA GLY A 245 13.10 -1.68 -8.59
C GLY A 245 13.18 -1.14 -7.17
N ILE A 246 14.11 -1.65 -6.34
CA ILE A 246 14.39 -1.17 -4.99
C ILE A 246 15.63 -0.29 -5.05
N MET A 247 15.46 1.01 -4.96
CA MET A 247 16.50 2.03 -5.09
C MET A 247 16.49 2.99 -3.88
N ASN A 248 16.06 2.50 -2.71
CA ASN A 248 16.03 3.29 -1.49
C ASN A 248 17.44 3.64 -1.02
N GLU A 249 17.63 4.85 -0.54
CA GLU A 249 18.90 5.30 0.06
C GLU A 249 19.03 4.91 1.53
N GLY A 250 17.89 4.70 2.23
CA GLY A 250 17.84 4.28 3.63
C GLY A 250 17.84 2.76 3.79
N ASN A 251 17.74 2.31 5.04
CA ASN A 251 17.61 0.90 5.36
C ASN A 251 16.24 0.38 4.86
N VAL A 252 16.25 -0.75 4.16
CA VAL A 252 15.04 -1.37 3.63
C VAL A 252 15.01 -2.87 3.87
N ILE A 253 13.83 -3.36 4.25
CA ILE A 253 13.44 -4.78 4.14
C ILE A 253 12.25 -4.81 3.19
N ALA A 254 12.38 -5.60 2.15
CA ALA A 254 11.31 -5.83 1.18
C ALA A 254 10.93 -7.32 1.18
N ASP A 255 9.64 -7.57 1.27
CA ASP A 255 9.05 -8.90 1.35
C ASP A 255 8.01 -9.06 0.24
N PHE A 256 8.20 -10.06 -0.60
CA PHE A 256 7.34 -10.32 -1.75
C PHE A 256 6.83 -11.75 -1.72
N ASP A 257 5.52 -11.91 -1.89
CA ASP A 257 4.91 -13.23 -1.93
C ASP A 257 3.67 -13.26 -2.84
N SER A 258 3.37 -14.43 -3.35
CA SER A 258 2.21 -14.68 -4.21
C SER A 258 1.52 -15.98 -3.80
N ASP A 259 0.31 -15.87 -3.25
CA ASP A 259 -0.55 -16.99 -2.95
C ASP A 259 -1.25 -17.49 -4.23
N LEU A 260 -0.74 -18.57 -4.80
CA LEU A 260 -1.31 -19.23 -5.99
C LEU A 260 -2.50 -20.11 -5.60
N TYR A 261 -3.55 -19.49 -5.08
CA TYR A 261 -4.72 -20.16 -4.51
C TYR A 261 -5.57 -20.86 -5.57
N GLY A 262 -5.73 -20.27 -6.76
CA GLY A 262 -6.54 -20.81 -7.85
C GLY A 262 -5.75 -21.72 -8.78
N ASP A 263 -6.37 -22.81 -9.27
CA ASP A 263 -5.76 -23.68 -10.26
C ASP A 263 -5.34 -22.91 -11.52
N GLY A 264 -4.17 -23.21 -12.07
CA GLY A 264 -3.64 -22.57 -13.29
C GLY A 264 -3.10 -21.15 -13.08
N SER A 265 -3.15 -20.61 -11.85
CA SER A 265 -2.61 -19.29 -11.55
C SER A 265 -1.09 -19.22 -11.68
N GLN A 266 -0.56 -18.05 -12.02
CA GLN A 266 0.85 -17.84 -12.27
C GLN A 266 1.34 -16.53 -11.65
N ALA A 267 2.57 -16.54 -11.12
CA ALA A 267 3.29 -15.35 -10.68
C ALA A 267 4.70 -15.34 -11.28
N ASN A 268 5.10 -14.22 -11.86
CA ASN A 268 6.46 -14.00 -12.32
C ASN A 268 7.04 -12.80 -11.58
N LEU A 269 8.19 -12.97 -10.94
CA LEU A 269 8.80 -11.91 -10.15
C LEU A 269 10.18 -11.57 -10.70
N LYS A 270 10.38 -10.28 -11.04
CA LYS A 270 11.68 -9.70 -11.41
C LYS A 270 11.98 -8.56 -10.45
N VAL A 271 13.09 -8.68 -9.72
CA VAL A 271 13.52 -7.66 -8.76
C VAL A 271 14.92 -7.19 -9.10
N VAL A 272 15.10 -5.89 -9.11
CA VAL A 272 16.42 -5.25 -9.15
C VAL A 272 16.56 -4.41 -7.89
N ALA A 273 17.61 -4.65 -7.12
CA ALA A 273 17.96 -3.84 -5.96
C ALA A 273 19.29 -3.13 -6.21
N ALA A 274 19.33 -1.84 -5.98
CA ALA A 274 20.54 -1.04 -6.01
C ALA A 274 20.70 -0.34 -4.64
N SER A 275 21.91 -0.45 -4.05
CA SER A 275 22.27 0.29 -2.85
C SER A 275 23.42 1.25 -3.16
N SER A 276 23.35 2.45 -2.62
CA SER A 276 24.43 3.44 -2.65
C SER A 276 25.50 3.13 -1.61
#